data_83a836814a0aa0e99844a52a36abcceb
#
_entry.id   83a836814a0aa0e99844a52a36abcceb
#
_cell.length_a   1.000
_cell.length_b   1.000
_cell.length_c   1.000
_cell.angle_alpha   90.00
_cell.angle_beta   90.00
_cell.angle_gamma   90.00
#
_symmetry.space_group_name_H-M   'P 1'
#
loop_
_entity.id
_entity.type
_entity.pdbx_description
1 polymer ?
#
loop_
_entity_poly.entity_id
_entity_poly.type
_entity_poly.pdbx_seq_one_letter_code
_entity_poly.pdbx_strand_id
1 'polypeptide(L)'
;MQTIADLRAHADARLLAGDAHGALHAYAALVQLQPVNLDARLRVADALLALGDVQRAAVVYTALARYAANAGYPLRAFVALKILTALEPQLAALLTPIAELYGSESKRLGRGVRLAPGDPAQAVPPTLDLSRSVALEQLAPHAERVAADLSSAQYPERLPPIPLFSELTSSSFGAVLATLKLRRARPGEVILAEGKPGTSFFVLARGEVRVTKHLATGGEVDLATLHEGAIFGEMALVSAAPRSATVTARTDADLLEFDRDALAAASREVGTLAAALDKFARERLLHNLLATCPLFRPLDKKQRLDLVRRFTAHDVAPGVQIIREGDPGRGLFILLAGEADVTKIDGDSKVLLASLKPGDVFGEISLLEDSPATATVTAARASTVLFLARDVFSRLVEAFPDIREYVSQLGEERLMDTRLLLEAGADEEEIDLSDILV
;
A
#
# COMPACT_ATOMS: atom_id res chain seq x y z
N MET A 1 17.65 26.92 18.38
CA MET A 1 17.62 26.18 17.11
C MET A 1 19.05 26.10 16.58
N GLN A 2 19.61 24.91 16.54
CA GLN A 2 20.99 24.74 16.09
C GLN A 2 21.10 24.13 14.69
N THR A 3 20.08 23.37 14.28
CA THR A 3 20.06 22.64 13.01
C THR A 3 18.82 22.96 12.16
N ILE A 4 18.89 22.60 10.89
CA ILE A 4 17.72 22.65 9.96
C ILE A 4 16.56 21.80 10.48
N ALA A 5 16.84 20.65 11.10
CA ALA A 5 15.83 19.81 11.71
C ALA A 5 15.08 20.53 12.84
N ASP A 6 15.81 21.26 13.72
CA ASP A 6 15.21 22.05 14.79
C ASP A 6 14.36 23.19 14.24
N LEU A 7 14.86 23.88 13.19
CA LEU A 7 14.13 24.98 12.54
C LEU A 7 12.83 24.48 11.90
N ARG A 8 12.88 23.30 11.26
CA ARG A 8 11.71 22.63 10.70
C ARG A 8 10.70 22.28 11.80
N ALA A 9 11.14 21.61 12.86
CA ALA A 9 10.26 21.24 13.98
C ALA A 9 9.57 22.47 14.61
N HIS A 10 10.31 23.58 14.73
CA HIS A 10 9.76 24.85 15.19
C HIS A 10 8.67 25.41 14.25
N ALA A 11 8.92 25.39 12.94
CA ALA A 11 7.96 25.84 11.93
C ALA A 11 6.69 24.97 11.91
N ASP A 12 6.86 23.63 11.97
CA ASP A 12 5.77 22.66 12.01
C ASP A 12 4.89 22.86 13.26
N ALA A 13 5.51 23.08 14.43
CA ALA A 13 4.78 23.35 15.67
C ALA A 13 3.97 24.63 15.61
N ARG A 14 4.48 25.70 15.01
CA ARG A 14 3.74 26.96 14.79
C ARG A 14 2.54 26.74 13.89
N LEU A 15 2.72 26.04 12.78
CA LEU A 15 1.62 25.78 11.84
C LEU A 15 0.51 24.93 12.51
N LEU A 16 0.88 23.92 13.29
CA LEU A 16 -0.06 23.10 14.07
C LEU A 16 -0.81 23.92 15.13
N ALA A 17 -0.16 24.91 15.73
CA ALA A 17 -0.77 25.83 16.69
C ALA A 17 -1.66 26.91 16.03
N GLY A 18 -1.77 26.93 14.70
CA GLY A 18 -2.54 27.93 13.96
C GLY A 18 -1.79 29.23 13.69
N ASP A 19 -0.53 29.35 14.11
CA ASP A 19 0.35 30.50 13.81
C ASP A 19 0.93 30.38 12.39
N ALA A 20 0.09 30.55 11.38
CA ALA A 20 0.49 30.47 9.98
C ALA A 20 1.50 31.57 9.59
N HIS A 21 1.43 32.74 10.22
CA HIS A 21 2.36 33.84 9.97
C HIS A 21 3.79 33.50 10.45
N GLY A 22 3.93 33.06 11.69
CA GLY A 22 5.23 32.65 12.22
C GLY A 22 5.79 31.39 11.55
N ALA A 23 4.91 30.46 11.14
CA ALA A 23 5.29 29.31 10.33
C ALA A 23 5.82 29.74 8.94
N LEU A 24 5.15 30.65 8.26
CA LEU A 24 5.60 31.20 6.97
C LEU A 24 7.00 31.80 7.05
N HIS A 25 7.28 32.57 8.11
CA HIS A 25 8.61 33.17 8.34
C HIS A 25 9.69 32.10 8.48
N ALA A 26 9.44 31.07 9.31
CA ALA A 26 10.39 30.00 9.53
C ALA A 26 10.61 29.11 8.29
N TYR A 27 9.54 28.78 7.53
CA TYR A 27 9.68 28.01 6.30
C TYR A 27 10.35 28.80 5.18
N ALA A 28 10.13 30.11 5.05
CA ALA A 28 10.85 30.94 4.10
C ALA A 28 12.35 30.95 4.40
N ALA A 29 12.73 31.05 5.67
CA ALA A 29 14.13 30.93 6.10
C ALA A 29 14.72 29.54 5.80
N LEU A 30 13.96 28.47 5.99
CA LEU A 30 14.37 27.11 5.61
C LEU A 30 14.66 27.00 4.12
N VAL A 31 13.80 27.54 3.25
CA VAL A 31 14.03 27.49 1.80
C VAL A 31 15.26 28.30 1.41
N GLN A 32 15.50 29.42 2.06
CA GLN A 32 16.72 30.22 1.82
C GLN A 32 18.00 29.45 2.18
N LEU A 33 17.99 28.74 3.31
CA LEU A 33 19.13 27.94 3.77
C LEU A 33 19.32 26.66 2.95
N GLN A 34 18.21 26.10 2.47
CA GLN A 34 18.19 24.87 1.68
C GLN A 34 17.22 24.99 0.49
N PRO A 35 17.63 25.59 -0.64
CA PRO A 35 16.79 25.76 -1.81
C PRO A 35 16.25 24.45 -2.40
N VAL A 36 16.92 23.32 -2.14
CA VAL A 36 16.49 21.98 -2.57
C VAL A 36 15.42 21.34 -1.66
N ASN A 37 15.05 21.97 -0.56
CA ASN A 37 14.12 21.44 0.42
C ASN A 37 12.67 21.53 -0.09
N LEU A 38 12.18 20.43 -0.68
CA LEU A 38 10.82 20.32 -1.24
C LEU A 38 9.73 20.45 -0.16
N ASP A 39 9.98 19.92 1.05
CA ASP A 39 9.02 20.01 2.16
C ASP A 39 8.83 21.46 2.61
N ALA A 40 9.93 22.19 2.76
CA ALA A 40 9.86 23.60 3.16
C ALA A 40 9.11 24.44 2.11
N ARG A 41 9.35 24.20 0.81
CA ARG A 41 8.61 24.86 -0.29
C ARG A 41 7.11 24.55 -0.23
N LEU A 42 6.74 23.28 0.00
CA LEU A 42 5.35 22.86 0.16
C LEU A 42 4.70 23.61 1.34
N ARG A 43 5.41 23.68 2.47
CA ARG A 43 4.91 24.34 3.69
C ARG A 43 4.81 25.85 3.56
N VAL A 44 5.67 26.50 2.78
CA VAL A 44 5.48 27.94 2.42
C VAL A 44 4.15 28.12 1.72
N ALA A 45 3.82 27.28 0.72
CA ALA A 45 2.55 27.37 0.01
C ALA A 45 1.36 27.07 0.94
N ASP A 46 1.46 26.04 1.81
CA ASP A 46 0.43 25.70 2.81
C ASP A 46 0.19 26.89 3.77
N ALA A 47 1.24 27.55 4.24
CA ALA A 47 1.13 28.69 5.16
C ALA A 47 0.52 29.92 4.47
N LEU A 48 0.89 30.21 3.22
CA LEU A 48 0.27 31.27 2.41
C LEU A 48 -1.23 31.00 2.21
N LEU A 49 -1.59 29.75 1.92
CA LEU A 49 -3.00 29.34 1.78
C LEU A 49 -3.77 29.50 3.10
N ALA A 50 -3.17 29.12 4.23
CA ALA A 50 -3.76 29.30 5.56
C ALA A 50 -3.96 30.77 5.94
N LEU A 51 -3.14 31.67 5.40
CA LEU A 51 -3.27 33.13 5.54
C LEU A 51 -4.26 33.75 4.54
N GLY A 52 -4.89 32.95 3.67
CA GLY A 52 -5.85 33.40 2.68
C GLY A 52 -5.21 33.93 1.38
N ASP A 53 -3.89 33.87 1.23
CA ASP A 53 -3.18 34.31 0.02
C ASP A 53 -3.12 33.21 -1.04
N VAL A 54 -4.27 32.95 -1.65
CA VAL A 54 -4.44 31.87 -2.64
C VAL A 54 -3.57 32.08 -3.87
N GLN A 55 -3.43 33.35 -4.32
CA GLN A 55 -2.66 33.64 -5.53
C GLN A 55 -1.18 33.30 -5.36
N ARG A 56 -0.55 33.76 -4.27
CA ARG A 56 0.86 33.44 -4.00
C ARG A 56 1.06 31.97 -3.71
N ALA A 57 0.14 31.33 -2.98
CA ALA A 57 0.17 29.89 -2.77
C ALA A 57 0.17 29.12 -4.11
N ALA A 58 -0.68 29.49 -5.06
CA ALA A 58 -0.74 28.86 -6.38
C ALA A 58 0.57 29.01 -7.17
N VAL A 59 1.23 30.17 -7.10
CA VAL A 59 2.55 30.40 -7.71
C VAL A 59 3.58 29.43 -7.13
N VAL A 60 3.64 29.30 -5.79
CA VAL A 60 4.61 28.41 -5.12
C VAL A 60 4.30 26.95 -5.40
N TYR A 61 3.03 26.49 -5.37
CA TYR A 61 2.66 25.12 -5.73
C TYR A 61 3.02 24.79 -7.19
N THR A 62 2.82 25.74 -8.12
CA THR A 62 3.18 25.55 -9.53
C THR A 62 4.70 25.37 -9.69
N ALA A 63 5.49 26.23 -9.06
CA ALA A 63 6.95 26.11 -9.07
C ALA A 63 7.41 24.78 -8.42
N LEU A 64 6.81 24.40 -7.29
CA LEU A 64 7.10 23.14 -6.60
C LEU A 64 6.77 21.93 -7.46
N ALA A 65 5.62 21.90 -8.12
CA ALA A 65 5.21 20.79 -8.98
C ALA A 65 6.24 20.57 -10.13
N ARG A 66 6.63 21.67 -10.80
CA ARG A 66 7.66 21.62 -11.85
C ARG A 66 9.02 21.18 -11.33
N TYR A 67 9.43 21.74 -10.20
CA TYR A 67 10.71 21.40 -9.58
C TYR A 67 10.75 19.94 -9.16
N ALA A 68 9.79 19.48 -8.38
CA ALA A 68 9.72 18.12 -7.88
C ALA A 68 9.69 17.08 -9.02
N ALA A 69 8.90 17.32 -10.08
CA ALA A 69 8.85 16.45 -11.24
C ALA A 69 10.23 16.30 -11.91
N ASN A 70 10.93 17.40 -12.15
CA ASN A 70 12.23 17.39 -12.81
C ASN A 70 13.37 16.91 -11.91
N ALA A 71 13.22 17.01 -10.59
CA ALA A 71 14.20 16.57 -9.59
C ALA A 71 14.09 15.07 -9.24
N GLY A 72 13.13 14.33 -9.81
CA GLY A 72 12.92 12.90 -9.55
C GLY A 72 11.96 12.58 -8.41
N TYR A 73 11.12 13.54 -8.01
CA TYR A 73 10.11 13.40 -6.93
C TYR A 73 8.67 13.55 -7.45
N PRO A 74 8.22 12.66 -8.36
CA PRO A 74 6.90 12.80 -9.00
C PRO A 74 5.74 12.77 -8.03
N LEU A 75 5.81 11.98 -6.94
CA LEU A 75 4.73 11.90 -5.95
C LEU A 75 4.49 13.26 -5.28
N ARG A 76 5.56 14.00 -4.98
CA ARG A 76 5.49 15.36 -4.45
C ARG A 76 4.92 16.36 -5.47
N ALA A 77 5.26 16.18 -6.74
CA ALA A 77 4.67 16.97 -7.82
C ALA A 77 3.14 16.73 -7.90
N PHE A 78 2.69 15.47 -7.76
CA PHE A 78 1.25 15.15 -7.75
C PHE A 78 0.53 15.78 -6.56
N VAL A 79 1.13 15.79 -5.37
CA VAL A 79 0.56 16.49 -4.20
C VAL A 79 0.32 17.97 -4.53
N ALA A 80 1.34 18.66 -5.01
CA ALA A 80 1.22 20.09 -5.36
C ALA A 80 0.16 20.33 -6.45
N LEU A 81 0.14 19.50 -7.49
CA LEU A 81 -0.84 19.60 -8.58
C LEU A 81 -2.27 19.34 -8.11
N LYS A 82 -2.49 18.36 -7.22
CA LYS A 82 -3.84 18.09 -6.71
C LYS A 82 -4.37 19.22 -5.84
N ILE A 83 -3.51 19.89 -5.09
CA ILE A 83 -3.88 21.12 -4.38
C ILE A 83 -4.23 22.23 -5.40
N LEU A 84 -3.36 22.44 -6.40
CA LEU A 84 -3.59 23.44 -7.45
C LEU A 84 -4.90 23.21 -8.19
N THR A 85 -5.19 21.99 -8.64
CA THR A 85 -6.42 21.69 -9.38
C THR A 85 -7.67 21.81 -8.52
N ALA A 86 -7.56 21.69 -7.20
CA ALA A 86 -8.65 21.96 -6.28
C ALA A 86 -8.91 23.46 -6.11
N LEU A 87 -7.86 24.29 -6.18
CA LEU A 87 -7.96 25.75 -6.11
C LEU A 87 -8.38 26.34 -7.46
N GLU A 88 -7.77 25.87 -8.54
CA GLU A 88 -7.92 26.37 -9.90
C GLU A 88 -8.02 25.19 -10.90
N PRO A 89 -9.22 24.72 -11.22
CA PRO A 89 -9.43 23.53 -12.09
C PRO A 89 -8.79 23.67 -13.49
N GLN A 90 -8.65 24.88 -14.03
CA GLN A 90 -7.99 25.13 -15.31
C GLN A 90 -6.51 24.73 -15.33
N LEU A 91 -5.85 24.62 -14.17
CA LEU A 91 -4.47 24.17 -14.05
C LEU A 91 -4.29 22.64 -14.19
N ALA A 92 -5.38 21.89 -14.41
CA ALA A 92 -5.31 20.46 -14.70
C ALA A 92 -4.42 20.15 -15.95
N ALA A 93 -4.29 21.09 -16.88
CA ALA A 93 -3.37 20.97 -18.02
C ALA A 93 -1.90 20.77 -17.62
N LEU A 94 -1.49 21.13 -16.40
CA LEU A 94 -0.14 20.87 -15.87
C LEU A 94 0.13 19.39 -15.58
N LEU A 95 -0.89 18.54 -15.56
CA LEU A 95 -0.71 17.09 -15.43
C LEU A 95 -0.04 16.48 -16.67
N THR A 96 -0.35 16.99 -17.87
CA THR A 96 0.17 16.47 -19.14
C THR A 96 1.70 16.47 -19.22
N PRO A 97 2.42 17.58 -18.96
CA PRO A 97 3.88 17.59 -18.97
C PRO A 97 4.51 16.60 -18.00
N ILE A 98 3.88 16.33 -16.86
CA ILE A 98 4.41 15.36 -15.89
C ILE A 98 4.14 13.94 -16.36
N ALA A 99 2.98 13.66 -16.94
CA ALA A 99 2.69 12.38 -17.56
C ALA A 99 3.67 12.07 -18.71
N GLU A 100 4.05 13.08 -19.52
CA GLU A 100 5.07 12.95 -20.56
C GLU A 100 6.47 12.68 -20.00
N LEU A 101 6.83 13.25 -18.84
CA LEU A 101 8.12 13.02 -18.19
C LEU A 101 8.26 11.59 -17.64
N TYR A 102 7.18 10.99 -17.18
CA TYR A 102 7.19 9.73 -16.44
C TYR A 102 6.47 8.57 -17.15
N GLY A 103 5.80 8.79 -18.27
CA GLY A 103 5.20 7.75 -19.10
C GLY A 103 6.24 6.92 -19.85
N SER A 104 5.82 5.75 -20.32
CA SER A 104 6.69 4.74 -20.98
C SER A 104 7.45 5.26 -22.20
N GLU A 105 6.95 6.34 -22.83
CA GLU A 105 7.54 6.96 -24.01
C GLU A 105 8.63 7.99 -23.65
N SER A 106 8.82 8.30 -22.38
CA SER A 106 9.76 9.34 -21.94
C SER A 106 11.21 8.91 -22.14
N LYS A 107 11.96 9.73 -22.88
CA LYS A 107 13.40 9.56 -23.09
C LYS A 107 14.21 9.81 -21.82
N ARG A 108 13.64 10.44 -20.81
CA ARG A 108 14.31 10.73 -19.53
C ARG A 108 14.21 9.60 -18.51
N LEU A 109 13.35 8.60 -18.72
CA LEU A 109 13.26 7.45 -17.82
C LEU A 109 14.47 6.53 -17.96
N GLY A 110 14.92 5.98 -16.81
CA GLY A 110 16.02 5.02 -16.79
C GLY A 110 16.57 4.83 -15.39
N ARG A 111 17.81 4.32 -15.32
CA ARG A 111 18.57 4.25 -14.06
C ARG A 111 19.02 5.67 -13.68
N GLY A 112 18.09 6.45 -13.18
CA GLY A 112 18.32 7.81 -12.73
C GLY A 112 18.48 7.89 -11.22
N VAL A 113 18.94 9.04 -10.76
CA VAL A 113 19.02 9.41 -9.36
C VAL A 113 18.02 10.54 -9.08
N ARG A 114 17.55 10.62 -7.85
CA ARG A 114 16.82 11.79 -7.37
C ARG A 114 17.83 12.86 -6.98
N LEU A 115 17.47 14.12 -7.12
CA LEU A 115 18.25 15.20 -6.52
C LEU A 115 18.32 14.97 -5.00
N ALA A 116 19.53 15.02 -4.44
CA ALA A 116 19.70 14.78 -3.00
C ALA A 116 18.88 15.81 -2.17
N PRO A 117 18.14 15.37 -1.15
CA PRO A 117 17.50 16.28 -0.23
C PRO A 117 18.56 17.06 0.56
N GLY A 118 18.20 18.25 1.08
CA GLY A 118 19.08 19.01 1.95
C GLY A 118 19.43 18.25 3.23
N ASP A 119 20.61 18.51 3.78
CA ASP A 119 21.07 17.89 5.01
C ASP A 119 20.28 18.42 6.22
N PRO A 120 19.51 17.58 6.95
CA PRO A 120 18.77 18.01 8.13
C PRO A 120 19.69 18.40 9.32
N ALA A 121 20.93 17.93 9.34
CA ALA A 121 21.91 18.24 10.36
C ALA A 121 22.69 19.55 10.09
N GLN A 122 22.50 20.17 8.91
CA GLN A 122 23.12 21.45 8.58
C GLN A 122 22.83 22.48 9.68
N ALA A 123 23.89 23.18 10.12
CA ALA A 123 23.76 24.21 11.14
C ALA A 123 22.98 25.43 10.62
N VAL A 124 22.12 25.98 11.46
CA VAL A 124 21.43 27.23 11.21
C VAL A 124 22.36 28.39 11.59
N PRO A 125 22.56 29.40 10.73
CA PRO A 125 23.39 30.55 11.05
C PRO A 125 22.88 31.27 12.32
N PRO A 126 23.78 31.65 13.26
CA PRO A 126 23.38 32.36 14.50
C PRO A 126 22.77 33.73 14.22
N THR A 127 22.93 34.26 13.02
CA THR A 127 22.33 35.53 12.57
C THR A 127 20.85 35.40 12.21
N LEU A 128 20.31 34.18 12.13
CA LEU A 128 18.89 33.99 11.87
C LEU A 128 18.07 34.34 13.12
N ASP A 129 17.34 35.44 13.04
CA ASP A 129 16.45 35.92 14.10
C ASP A 129 15.00 35.83 13.67
N LEU A 130 14.29 34.81 14.17
CA LEU A 130 12.86 34.59 13.95
C LEU A 130 11.98 35.28 15.00
N SER A 131 12.57 35.92 16.01
CA SER A 131 11.83 36.67 17.03
C SER A 131 11.32 38.01 16.52
N ARG A 132 11.98 38.54 15.49
CA ARG A 132 11.60 39.80 14.85
C ARG A 132 10.29 39.62 14.08
N SER A 133 9.29 40.40 14.47
CA SER A 133 8.03 40.47 13.70
C SER A 133 8.26 41.16 12.36
N VAL A 134 7.87 40.49 11.26
CA VAL A 134 7.88 41.01 9.91
C VAL A 134 6.43 41.17 9.47
N ALA A 135 6.03 42.34 8.96
CA ALA A 135 4.67 42.54 8.51
C ALA A 135 4.31 41.59 7.34
N LEU A 136 3.07 41.09 7.30
CA LEU A 136 2.64 40.13 6.30
C LEU A 136 2.82 40.61 4.87
N GLU A 137 2.60 41.92 4.66
CA GLU A 137 2.74 42.61 3.35
C GLU A 137 4.17 42.55 2.80
N GLN A 138 5.17 42.37 3.68
CA GLN A 138 6.58 42.20 3.31
C GLN A 138 6.96 40.74 3.26
N LEU A 139 6.47 39.94 4.24
CA LEU A 139 6.80 38.53 4.39
C LEU A 139 6.25 37.66 3.26
N ALA A 140 4.98 37.85 2.88
CA ALA A 140 4.34 37.00 1.89
C ALA A 140 4.98 37.09 0.48
N PRO A 141 5.28 38.28 -0.07
CA PRO A 141 6.00 38.39 -1.34
C PRO A 141 7.44 37.90 -1.27
N HIS A 142 8.09 38.01 -0.10
CA HIS A 142 9.42 37.46 0.11
C HIS A 142 9.39 35.93 0.11
N ALA A 143 8.49 35.31 0.85
CA ALA A 143 8.32 33.86 0.95
C ALA A 143 7.95 33.23 -0.41
N GLU A 144 7.04 33.85 -1.17
CA GLU A 144 6.73 33.47 -2.54
C GLU A 144 7.97 33.46 -3.41
N ARG A 145 8.71 34.57 -3.46
CA ARG A 145 9.91 34.71 -4.30
C ARG A 145 10.94 33.62 -3.98
N VAL A 146 11.24 33.42 -2.71
CA VAL A 146 12.22 32.41 -2.27
C VAL A 146 11.74 31.01 -2.61
N ALA A 147 10.47 30.69 -2.37
CA ALA A 147 9.94 29.36 -2.59
C ALA A 147 9.64 29.06 -4.06
N ALA A 148 9.42 30.06 -4.90
CA ALA A 148 9.22 29.89 -6.35
C ALA A 148 10.51 30.00 -7.16
N ASP A 149 11.61 30.48 -6.57
CA ASP A 149 12.90 30.60 -7.27
C ASP A 149 13.52 29.22 -7.56
N LEU A 150 13.70 28.93 -8.84
CA LEU A 150 14.31 27.69 -9.38
C LEU A 150 15.57 27.99 -10.18
N SER A 151 16.10 29.21 -10.14
CA SER A 151 17.23 29.66 -10.96
C SER A 151 18.52 28.87 -10.71
N SER A 152 18.72 28.34 -9.50
CA SER A 152 19.86 27.53 -9.11
C SER A 152 19.62 26.01 -9.22
N ALA A 153 18.43 25.59 -9.69
CA ALA A 153 18.07 24.17 -9.71
C ALA A 153 18.86 23.41 -10.79
N GLN A 154 19.57 22.38 -10.37
CA GLN A 154 20.18 21.40 -11.28
C GLN A 154 19.33 20.14 -11.26
N TYR A 155 19.02 19.61 -12.45
CA TYR A 155 18.15 18.43 -12.56
C TYR A 155 18.96 17.23 -13.06
N PRO A 156 18.62 16.01 -12.57
CA PRO A 156 19.22 14.80 -13.09
C PRO A 156 18.86 14.61 -14.58
N GLU A 157 19.79 14.14 -15.37
CA GLU A 157 19.56 13.84 -16.79
C GLU A 157 18.54 12.71 -16.97
N ARG A 158 18.61 11.68 -16.12
CA ARG A 158 17.70 10.54 -16.09
C ARG A 158 16.86 10.55 -14.83
N LEU A 159 15.59 10.19 -14.98
CA LEU A 159 14.60 10.12 -13.89
C LEU A 159 14.32 8.65 -13.55
N PRO A 160 14.18 8.30 -12.25
CA PRO A 160 13.78 6.97 -11.86
C PRO A 160 12.31 6.73 -12.25
N PRO A 161 11.97 5.52 -12.76
CA PRO A 161 10.59 5.20 -13.09
C PRO A 161 9.73 5.16 -11.82
N ILE A 162 8.44 5.47 -11.98
CA ILE A 162 7.44 5.29 -10.94
C ILE A 162 6.84 3.91 -11.14
N PRO A 163 6.92 2.99 -10.14
CA PRO A 163 6.29 1.67 -10.24
C PRO A 163 4.84 1.78 -10.68
N LEU A 164 4.39 0.89 -11.55
CA LEU A 164 3.07 0.87 -12.18
C LEU A 164 2.87 1.97 -13.25
N PHE A 165 3.15 3.24 -12.92
CA PHE A 165 2.77 4.39 -13.77
C PHE A 165 3.69 4.55 -14.98
N SER A 166 4.98 4.29 -14.82
CA SER A 166 5.94 4.42 -15.92
C SER A 166 5.85 3.31 -16.96
N GLU A 167 5.02 2.29 -16.76
CA GLU A 167 4.66 1.31 -17.79
C GLU A 167 3.51 1.80 -18.70
N LEU A 168 2.80 2.85 -18.28
CA LEU A 168 1.67 3.43 -19.03
C LEU A 168 2.19 4.43 -20.06
N THR A 169 1.44 4.57 -21.18
CA THR A 169 1.64 5.70 -22.09
C THR A 169 1.33 7.01 -21.38
N SER A 170 1.86 8.12 -21.88
CA SER A 170 1.60 9.45 -21.29
C SER A 170 0.10 9.78 -21.21
N SER A 171 -0.68 9.36 -22.22
CA SER A 171 -2.13 9.52 -22.24
C SER A 171 -2.82 8.71 -21.15
N SER A 172 -2.50 7.41 -21.04
CA SER A 172 -3.04 6.50 -20.02
C SER A 172 -2.68 6.98 -18.61
N PHE A 173 -1.45 7.41 -18.45
CA PHE A 173 -0.98 7.95 -17.18
C PHE A 173 -1.73 9.22 -16.78
N GLY A 174 -1.95 10.16 -17.74
CA GLY A 174 -2.77 11.35 -17.52
C GLY A 174 -4.20 11.02 -17.08
N ALA A 175 -4.83 10.03 -17.70
CA ALA A 175 -6.17 9.56 -17.32
C ALA A 175 -6.19 9.02 -15.86
N VAL A 176 -5.19 8.24 -15.44
CA VAL A 176 -5.07 7.77 -14.05
C VAL A 176 -4.89 8.94 -13.09
N LEU A 177 -3.99 9.88 -13.41
CA LEU A 177 -3.76 11.06 -12.58
C LEU A 177 -5.03 11.91 -12.40
N ALA A 178 -5.91 11.95 -13.39
CA ALA A 178 -7.17 12.66 -13.29
C ALA A 178 -8.11 12.06 -12.22
N THR A 179 -8.12 10.72 -12.05
CA THR A 179 -8.98 10.03 -11.07
C THR A 179 -8.44 10.07 -9.65
N LEU A 180 -7.16 10.33 -9.49
CA LEU A 180 -6.44 10.34 -8.21
C LEU A 180 -6.97 11.42 -7.27
N LYS A 181 -7.17 11.07 -5.98
CA LYS A 181 -7.53 12.01 -4.93
C LYS A 181 -6.34 12.23 -3.99
N LEU A 182 -6.20 13.45 -3.49
CA LEU A 182 -5.26 13.78 -2.43
C LEU A 182 -5.98 13.68 -1.08
N ARG A 183 -5.43 12.87 -0.17
CA ARG A 183 -5.81 12.84 1.24
C ARG A 183 -4.63 13.28 2.08
N ARG A 184 -4.86 14.24 2.98
CA ARG A 184 -3.88 14.68 3.97
C ARG A 184 -4.27 14.14 5.33
N ALA A 185 -3.35 13.48 6.02
CA ALA A 185 -3.57 12.90 7.33
C ALA A 185 -2.64 13.55 8.37
N ARG A 186 -3.19 13.81 9.55
CA ARG A 186 -2.45 14.34 10.69
C ARG A 186 -1.84 13.19 11.52
N PRO A 187 -0.79 13.45 12.32
CA PRO A 187 -0.26 12.44 13.23
C PRO A 187 -1.35 11.85 14.12
N GLY A 188 -1.41 10.53 14.22
CA GLY A 188 -2.43 9.78 14.97
C GLY A 188 -3.72 9.51 14.20
N GLU A 189 -3.93 10.07 13.01
CA GLU A 189 -5.12 9.80 12.19
C GLU A 189 -5.09 8.39 11.60
N VAL A 190 -6.18 7.63 11.78
CA VAL A 190 -6.36 6.31 11.16
C VAL A 190 -6.76 6.47 9.69
N ILE A 191 -5.92 5.97 8.80
CA ILE A 191 -6.12 6.00 7.35
C ILE A 191 -6.95 4.79 6.90
N LEU A 192 -6.56 3.61 7.36
CA LEU A 192 -7.26 2.34 7.16
C LEU A 192 -7.48 1.68 8.51
N ALA A 193 -8.68 1.14 8.76
CA ALA A 193 -8.98 0.37 9.95
C ALA A 193 -9.15 -1.12 9.60
N GLU A 194 -8.47 -2.00 10.34
CA GLU A 194 -8.57 -3.46 10.21
C GLU A 194 -10.04 -3.91 10.27
N GLY A 195 -10.40 -4.90 9.47
CA GLY A 195 -11.75 -5.47 9.39
C GLY A 195 -12.78 -4.60 8.65
N LYS A 196 -12.49 -3.34 8.32
CA LYS A 196 -13.42 -2.49 7.56
C LYS A 196 -13.35 -2.78 6.06
N PRO A 197 -14.48 -2.70 5.34
CA PRO A 197 -14.48 -2.77 3.89
C PRO A 197 -13.78 -1.54 3.29
N GLY A 198 -13.28 -1.66 2.07
CA GLY A 198 -12.71 -0.54 1.34
C GLY A 198 -12.34 -0.90 -0.08
N THR A 199 -12.50 0.08 -0.98
CA THR A 199 -12.26 -0.04 -2.42
C THR A 199 -11.04 0.73 -2.90
N SER A 200 -10.34 1.45 -2.00
CA SER A 200 -9.21 2.29 -2.34
C SER A 200 -7.89 1.67 -1.90
N PHE A 201 -6.83 1.99 -2.65
CA PHE A 201 -5.46 1.84 -2.19
C PHE A 201 -4.75 3.19 -2.18
N PHE A 202 -3.61 3.26 -1.52
CA PHE A 202 -2.89 4.50 -1.28
C PHE A 202 -1.42 4.38 -1.67
N VAL A 203 -0.88 5.47 -2.18
CA VAL A 203 0.57 5.67 -2.32
C VAL A 203 0.98 6.79 -1.36
N LEU A 204 1.93 6.50 -0.48
CA LEU A 204 2.45 7.49 0.45
C LEU A 204 3.38 8.44 -0.29
N ALA A 205 2.92 9.66 -0.51
CA ALA A 205 3.68 10.68 -1.24
C ALA A 205 4.61 11.48 -0.32
N ARG A 206 4.29 11.58 0.98
CA ARG A 206 5.09 12.27 1.99
C ARG A 206 4.70 11.79 3.39
N GLY A 207 5.65 11.79 4.32
CA GLY A 207 5.44 11.41 5.70
C GLY A 207 5.70 9.94 5.97
N GLU A 208 5.25 9.49 7.15
CA GLU A 208 5.39 8.11 7.61
C GLU A 208 4.06 7.60 8.14
N VAL A 209 3.76 6.34 7.91
CA VAL A 209 2.59 5.65 8.47
C VAL A 209 3.01 4.36 9.16
N ARG A 210 2.34 4.03 10.27
CA ARG A 210 2.52 2.81 11.05
C ARG A 210 1.44 1.82 10.66
N VAL A 211 1.81 0.56 10.44
CA VAL A 211 0.91 -0.55 10.15
C VAL A 211 0.86 -1.46 11.36
N THR A 212 -0.34 -1.68 11.90
CA THR A 212 -0.58 -2.52 13.07
C THR A 212 -1.66 -3.55 12.81
N LYS A 213 -1.66 -4.64 13.57
CA LYS A 213 -2.67 -5.69 13.50
C LYS A 213 -3.05 -6.16 14.89
N HIS A 214 -4.34 -6.43 15.09
CA HIS A 214 -4.84 -7.04 16.32
C HIS A 214 -4.56 -8.55 16.32
N LEU A 215 -4.06 -9.05 17.44
CA LEU A 215 -3.85 -10.49 17.66
C LEU A 215 -5.13 -11.13 18.19
N ALA A 216 -5.41 -12.36 17.78
CA ALA A 216 -6.54 -13.13 18.32
C ALA A 216 -6.45 -13.34 19.84
N THR A 217 -5.23 -13.36 20.40
CA THR A 217 -4.93 -13.47 21.83
C THR A 217 -5.11 -12.17 22.61
N GLY A 218 -5.55 -11.10 21.96
CA GLY A 218 -5.59 -9.74 22.49
C GLY A 218 -4.28 -8.99 22.30
N GLY A 219 -4.37 -7.66 22.22
CA GLY A 219 -3.23 -6.77 21.98
C GLY A 219 -3.06 -6.41 20.50
N GLU A 220 -2.12 -5.48 20.26
CA GLU A 220 -1.78 -4.95 18.94
C GLU A 220 -0.30 -5.20 18.68
N VAL A 221 0.04 -5.61 17.45
CA VAL A 221 1.43 -5.80 17.03
C VAL A 221 1.79 -4.84 15.90
N ASP A 222 2.98 -4.27 15.99
CA ASP A 222 3.59 -3.49 14.92
C ASP A 222 4.05 -4.41 13.78
N LEU A 223 3.50 -4.21 12.58
CA LEU A 223 3.91 -4.95 11.39
C LEU A 223 5.01 -4.21 10.62
N ALA A 224 4.85 -2.90 10.43
CA ALA A 224 5.79 -2.09 9.66
C ALA A 224 5.60 -0.58 9.90
N THR A 225 6.67 0.18 9.64
CA THR A 225 6.59 1.61 9.32
C THR A 225 6.82 1.77 7.82
N LEU A 226 5.90 2.48 7.14
CA LEU A 226 5.99 2.74 5.72
C LEU A 226 6.43 4.18 5.48
N HIS A 227 7.24 4.36 4.44
CA HIS A 227 7.84 5.64 4.05
C HIS A 227 7.40 6.06 2.64
N GLU A 228 7.83 7.22 2.18
CA GLU A 228 7.54 7.76 0.85
C GLU A 228 7.76 6.72 -0.26
N GLY A 229 6.79 6.59 -1.14
CA GLY A 229 6.75 5.61 -2.22
C GLY A 229 6.11 4.27 -1.85
N ALA A 230 5.82 4.04 -0.56
CA ALA A 230 5.12 2.83 -0.15
C ALA A 230 3.68 2.82 -0.66
N ILE A 231 3.21 1.63 -1.03
CA ILE A 231 1.83 1.36 -1.46
C ILE A 231 1.19 0.47 -0.41
N PHE A 232 -0.05 0.78 -0.02
CA PHE A 232 -0.82 0.00 0.94
C PHE A 232 -2.32 0.06 0.67
N GLY A 233 -3.06 -0.93 1.20
CA GLY A 233 -4.47 -1.12 0.89
C GLY A 233 -4.72 -1.70 -0.50
N GLU A 234 -3.69 -2.19 -1.18
CA GLU A 234 -3.69 -2.75 -2.54
C GLU A 234 -4.56 -4.00 -2.68
N MET A 235 -4.84 -4.69 -1.58
CA MET A 235 -5.73 -5.86 -1.59
C MET A 235 -7.14 -5.49 -2.10
N ALA A 236 -7.55 -4.25 -1.96
CA ALA A 236 -8.82 -3.76 -2.50
C ALA A 236 -8.90 -3.80 -4.04
N LEU A 237 -7.76 -3.91 -4.74
CA LEU A 237 -7.71 -4.07 -6.20
C LEU A 237 -8.16 -5.46 -6.65
N VAL A 238 -7.85 -6.47 -5.85
CA VAL A 238 -8.03 -7.89 -6.23
C VAL A 238 -9.27 -8.50 -5.60
N SER A 239 -9.59 -8.12 -4.37
CA SER A 239 -10.72 -8.70 -3.64
C SER A 239 -11.50 -7.64 -2.87
N ALA A 240 -12.81 -7.90 -2.66
CA ALA A 240 -13.64 -7.11 -1.75
C ALA A 240 -13.41 -7.51 -0.26
N ALA A 241 -12.28 -8.11 0.06
CA ALA A 241 -11.95 -8.54 1.41
C ALA A 241 -11.80 -7.33 2.36
N PRO A 242 -12.16 -7.49 3.63
CA PRO A 242 -11.90 -6.47 4.64
C PRO A 242 -10.41 -6.13 4.77
N ARG A 243 -10.10 -4.94 5.27
CA ARG A 243 -8.72 -4.51 5.51
C ARG A 243 -8.02 -5.47 6.48
N SER A 244 -6.85 -5.93 6.12
CA SER A 244 -6.06 -6.92 6.88
C SER A 244 -5.25 -6.33 8.03
N ALA A 245 -5.15 -5.00 8.11
CA ALA A 245 -4.40 -4.27 9.12
C ALA A 245 -4.91 -2.83 9.28
N THR A 246 -4.57 -2.21 10.39
CA THR A 246 -4.79 -0.78 10.64
C THR A 246 -3.57 0.00 10.18
N VAL A 247 -3.79 1.12 9.47
CA VAL A 247 -2.74 2.04 9.04
C VAL A 247 -3.01 3.41 9.63
N THR A 248 -2.06 3.92 10.41
CA THR A 248 -2.16 5.19 11.15
C THR A 248 -1.02 6.12 10.74
N ALA A 249 -1.31 7.39 10.51
CA ALA A 249 -0.29 8.41 10.23
C ALA A 249 0.61 8.61 11.45
N ARG A 250 1.92 8.45 11.29
CA ARG A 250 2.93 8.71 12.34
C ARG A 250 3.39 10.16 12.34
N THR A 251 3.46 10.75 11.16
CA THR A 251 3.75 12.17 10.92
C THR A 251 2.64 12.76 10.07
N ASP A 252 2.69 14.08 9.80
CA ASP A 252 1.89 14.65 8.71
C ASP A 252 2.16 13.88 7.42
N ALA A 253 1.13 13.30 6.82
CA ALA A 253 1.23 12.47 5.64
C ALA A 253 0.37 12.98 4.49
N ASP A 254 0.93 12.99 3.29
CA ASP A 254 0.20 13.22 2.05
C ASP A 254 0.06 11.88 1.30
N LEU A 255 -1.18 11.51 1.04
CA LEU A 255 -1.58 10.23 0.48
C LEU A 255 -2.25 10.45 -0.87
N LEU A 256 -1.80 9.69 -1.87
CA LEU A 256 -2.46 9.63 -3.16
C LEU A 256 -3.41 8.43 -3.13
N GLU A 257 -4.71 8.71 -3.09
CA GLU A 257 -5.76 7.71 -3.02
C GLU A 257 -6.25 7.34 -4.42
N PHE A 258 -6.30 6.05 -4.68
CA PHE A 258 -6.80 5.45 -5.91
C PHE A 258 -8.03 4.60 -5.59
N ASP A 259 -9.17 5.00 -6.12
CA ASP A 259 -10.40 4.23 -6.03
C ASP A 259 -10.45 3.17 -7.13
N ARG A 260 -10.76 1.91 -6.74
CA ARG A 260 -10.82 0.77 -7.66
C ARG A 260 -11.81 0.97 -8.80
N ASP A 261 -13.00 1.49 -8.49
CA ASP A 261 -14.06 1.60 -9.48
C ASP A 261 -13.79 2.74 -10.45
N ALA A 262 -13.19 3.85 -9.97
CA ALA A 262 -12.71 4.93 -10.81
C ALA A 262 -11.58 4.48 -11.75
N LEU A 263 -10.64 3.67 -11.24
CA LEU A 263 -9.59 3.06 -12.06
C LEU A 263 -10.14 2.06 -13.08
N ALA A 264 -11.11 1.23 -12.69
CA ALA A 264 -11.76 0.30 -13.61
C ALA A 264 -12.54 1.03 -14.71
N ALA A 265 -13.14 2.17 -14.41
CA ALA A 265 -13.78 3.03 -15.41
C ALA A 265 -12.75 3.62 -16.38
N ALA A 266 -11.65 4.18 -15.88
CA ALA A 266 -10.55 4.68 -16.71
C ALA A 266 -9.88 3.57 -17.54
N SER A 267 -9.80 2.34 -17.01
CA SER A 267 -9.22 1.18 -17.70
C SER A 267 -10.04 0.71 -18.90
N ARG A 268 -11.36 0.92 -18.88
CA ARG A 268 -12.23 0.61 -20.03
C ARG A 268 -11.94 1.49 -21.23
N GLU A 269 -11.52 2.72 -20.98
CA GLU A 269 -11.10 3.67 -22.02
C GLU A 269 -9.66 3.42 -22.48
N VAL A 270 -8.85 2.80 -21.61
CA VAL A 270 -7.41 2.59 -21.83
C VAL A 270 -7.05 1.15 -21.48
N GLY A 271 -7.17 0.23 -22.45
CA GLY A 271 -6.98 -1.22 -22.24
C GLY A 271 -5.63 -1.64 -21.63
N THR A 272 -4.57 -0.86 -21.86
CA THR A 272 -3.23 -1.13 -21.29
C THR A 272 -3.16 -0.91 -19.77
N LEU A 273 -4.03 -0.07 -19.21
CA LEU A 273 -4.08 0.21 -17.77
C LEU A 273 -4.57 -1.00 -16.97
N ALA A 274 -5.60 -1.70 -17.46
CA ALA A 274 -6.14 -2.88 -16.77
C ALA A 274 -5.07 -3.96 -16.61
N ALA A 275 -4.29 -4.24 -17.65
CA ALA A 275 -3.21 -5.22 -17.62
C ALA A 275 -2.07 -4.81 -16.68
N ALA A 276 -1.71 -3.52 -16.66
CA ALA A 276 -0.68 -3.00 -15.76
C ALA A 276 -1.11 -3.07 -14.29
N LEU A 277 -2.37 -2.74 -13.99
CA LEU A 277 -2.93 -2.85 -12.64
C LEU A 277 -3.01 -4.31 -12.16
N ASP A 278 -3.46 -5.22 -13.01
CA ASP A 278 -3.54 -6.66 -12.68
C ASP A 278 -2.13 -7.23 -12.41
N LYS A 279 -1.17 -6.95 -13.29
CA LYS A 279 0.24 -7.33 -13.09
C LYS A 279 0.79 -6.80 -11.77
N PHE A 280 0.61 -5.50 -11.51
CA PHE A 280 1.07 -4.85 -10.28
C PHE A 280 0.45 -5.49 -9.03
N ALA A 281 -0.87 -5.72 -9.04
CA ALA A 281 -1.57 -6.34 -7.93
C ALA A 281 -1.05 -7.76 -7.65
N ARG A 282 -0.86 -8.58 -8.71
CA ARG A 282 -0.30 -9.94 -8.59
C ARG A 282 1.13 -9.93 -8.06
N GLU A 283 2.00 -9.05 -8.57
CA GLU A 283 3.38 -8.92 -8.06
C GLU A 283 3.41 -8.51 -6.59
N ARG A 284 2.53 -7.61 -6.18
CA ARG A 284 2.42 -7.17 -4.79
C ARG A 284 1.92 -8.28 -3.86
N LEU A 285 0.88 -9.01 -4.29
CA LEU A 285 0.37 -10.17 -3.56
C LEU A 285 1.44 -11.25 -3.37
N LEU A 286 2.19 -11.57 -4.42
CA LEU A 286 3.31 -12.51 -4.33
C LEU A 286 4.39 -12.01 -3.37
N HIS A 287 4.72 -10.73 -3.42
CA HIS A 287 5.69 -10.15 -2.49
C HIS A 287 5.24 -10.27 -1.02
N ASN A 288 3.98 -9.96 -0.74
CA ASN A 288 3.41 -10.08 0.59
C ASN A 288 3.38 -11.55 1.04
N LEU A 289 2.98 -12.48 0.16
CA LEU A 289 2.98 -13.91 0.43
C LEU A 289 4.36 -14.42 0.84
N LEU A 290 5.41 -14.04 0.09
CA LEU A 290 6.79 -14.43 0.39
C LEU A 290 7.29 -13.90 1.74
N ALA A 291 6.74 -12.78 2.21
CA ALA A 291 7.10 -12.18 3.49
C ALA A 291 6.31 -12.77 4.68
N THR A 292 5.06 -13.18 4.47
CA THR A 292 4.12 -13.51 5.56
C THR A 292 3.79 -15.00 5.68
N CYS A 293 3.76 -15.75 4.57
CA CYS A 293 3.40 -17.17 4.60
C CYS A 293 4.51 -18.01 5.27
N PRO A 294 4.18 -18.78 6.32
CA PRO A 294 5.17 -19.59 7.06
C PRO A 294 5.91 -20.60 6.19
N LEU A 295 5.29 -21.11 5.13
CA LEU A 295 5.92 -22.03 4.17
C LEU A 295 7.27 -21.52 3.62
N PHE A 296 7.42 -20.20 3.47
CA PHE A 296 8.63 -19.58 2.91
C PHE A 296 9.65 -19.17 3.96
N ARG A 297 9.35 -19.28 5.27
CA ARG A 297 10.26 -18.84 6.35
C ARG A 297 11.62 -19.53 6.34
N PRO A 298 11.71 -20.86 6.15
CA PRO A 298 12.98 -21.56 6.17
C PRO A 298 13.89 -21.26 4.98
N LEU A 299 13.34 -20.61 3.93
CA LEU A 299 14.04 -20.38 2.67
C LEU A 299 14.75 -19.03 2.65
N ASP A 300 15.94 -18.98 2.05
CA ASP A 300 16.61 -17.72 1.72
C ASP A 300 15.90 -16.98 0.56
N LYS A 301 16.33 -15.75 0.29
CA LYS A 301 15.70 -14.91 -0.75
C LYS A 301 15.71 -15.56 -2.14
N LYS A 302 16.78 -16.25 -2.51
CA LYS A 302 16.93 -16.89 -3.83
C LYS A 302 16.02 -18.13 -3.91
N GLN A 303 16.03 -18.96 -2.87
CA GLN A 303 15.19 -20.16 -2.76
C GLN A 303 13.70 -19.80 -2.79
N ARG A 304 13.28 -18.73 -2.09
CA ARG A 304 11.89 -18.23 -2.15
C ARG A 304 11.46 -17.90 -3.57
N LEU A 305 12.29 -17.15 -4.30
CA LEU A 305 12.00 -16.76 -5.68
C LEU A 305 11.97 -17.97 -6.62
N ASP A 306 12.89 -18.94 -6.44
CA ASP A 306 12.92 -20.15 -7.25
C ASP A 306 11.73 -21.06 -6.98
N LEU A 307 11.27 -21.14 -5.72
CA LEU A 307 10.06 -21.88 -5.36
C LEU A 307 8.81 -21.25 -5.93
N VAL A 308 8.65 -19.92 -5.80
CA VAL A 308 7.47 -19.22 -6.33
C VAL A 308 7.30 -19.40 -7.83
N ARG A 309 8.38 -19.46 -8.60
CA ARG A 309 8.35 -19.72 -10.05
C ARG A 309 7.82 -21.11 -10.43
N ARG A 310 7.75 -22.03 -9.49
CA ARG A 310 7.23 -23.38 -9.70
C ARG A 310 5.73 -23.47 -9.44
N PHE A 311 5.15 -22.46 -8.80
CA PHE A 311 3.70 -22.36 -8.64
C PHE A 311 3.06 -21.86 -9.94
N THR A 312 1.88 -22.40 -10.24
CA THR A 312 0.98 -21.87 -11.26
C THR A 312 -0.17 -21.14 -10.60
N ALA A 313 -0.51 -19.95 -11.09
CA ALA A 313 -1.63 -19.16 -10.59
C ALA A 313 -2.91 -19.51 -11.35
N HIS A 314 -4.00 -19.71 -10.63
CA HIS A 314 -5.33 -20.01 -11.19
C HIS A 314 -6.36 -19.06 -10.59
N ASP A 315 -7.12 -18.39 -11.45
CA ASP A 315 -8.28 -17.61 -11.03
C ASP A 315 -9.49 -18.53 -10.93
N VAL A 316 -10.21 -18.44 -9.81
CA VAL A 316 -11.32 -19.32 -9.46
C VAL A 316 -12.55 -18.47 -9.20
N ALA A 317 -13.65 -18.75 -9.94
CA ALA A 317 -14.92 -18.07 -9.73
C ALA A 317 -15.60 -18.51 -8.41
N PRO A 318 -16.48 -17.66 -7.83
CA PRO A 318 -17.26 -18.04 -6.65
C PRO A 318 -18.05 -19.33 -6.90
N GLY A 319 -18.10 -20.22 -5.90
CA GLY A 319 -18.81 -21.49 -5.96
C GLY A 319 -18.05 -22.65 -6.65
N VAL A 320 -16.89 -22.38 -7.27
CA VAL A 320 -16.08 -23.41 -7.92
C VAL A 320 -15.30 -24.20 -6.85
N GLN A 321 -15.37 -25.53 -6.94
CA GLN A 321 -14.61 -26.45 -6.11
C GLN A 321 -13.15 -26.50 -6.57
N ILE A 322 -12.22 -26.17 -5.68
CA ILE A 322 -10.77 -26.24 -5.91
C ILE A 322 -10.27 -27.66 -5.60
N ILE A 323 -10.75 -28.21 -4.50
CA ILE A 323 -10.53 -29.60 -4.09
C ILE A 323 -11.88 -30.23 -3.79
N ARG A 324 -12.08 -31.48 -4.18
CA ARG A 324 -13.27 -32.26 -3.84
C ARG A 324 -12.90 -33.35 -2.86
N GLU A 325 -13.67 -33.54 -1.81
CA GLU A 325 -13.53 -34.66 -0.87
C GLU A 325 -13.53 -36.01 -1.61
N GLY A 326 -12.59 -36.88 -1.27
CA GLY A 326 -12.41 -38.17 -1.91
C GLY A 326 -11.57 -38.18 -3.19
N ASP A 327 -11.27 -37.00 -3.78
CA ASP A 327 -10.39 -36.93 -4.95
C ASP A 327 -8.93 -37.16 -4.57
N PRO A 328 -8.10 -37.73 -5.47
CA PRO A 328 -6.67 -37.86 -5.21
C PRO A 328 -6.00 -36.48 -5.06
N GLY A 329 -5.11 -36.34 -4.08
CA GLY A 329 -4.34 -35.12 -3.85
C GLY A 329 -3.43 -34.80 -5.03
N ARG A 330 -3.72 -33.73 -5.74
CA ARG A 330 -3.00 -33.31 -6.97
C ARG A 330 -1.79 -32.45 -6.69
N GLY A 331 -1.78 -31.72 -5.59
CA GLY A 331 -0.72 -30.79 -5.23
C GLY A 331 -1.10 -29.92 -4.04
N LEU A 332 -0.16 -29.06 -3.65
CA LEU A 332 -0.33 -28.06 -2.61
C LEU A 332 -0.91 -26.77 -3.19
N PHE A 333 -1.81 -26.16 -2.46
CA PHE A 333 -2.41 -24.88 -2.83
C PHE A 333 -2.07 -23.82 -1.78
N ILE A 334 -1.97 -22.56 -2.22
CA ILE A 334 -1.92 -21.39 -1.35
C ILE A 334 -2.96 -20.40 -1.86
N LEU A 335 -3.81 -19.91 -0.96
CA LEU A 335 -4.76 -18.85 -1.31
C LEU A 335 -3.99 -17.53 -1.43
N LEU A 336 -3.87 -17.00 -2.64
CA LEU A 336 -3.18 -15.73 -2.90
C LEU A 336 -4.12 -14.54 -2.66
N ALA A 337 -5.38 -14.67 -3.10
CA ALA A 337 -6.42 -13.66 -2.93
C ALA A 337 -7.80 -14.32 -2.87
N GLY A 338 -8.77 -13.64 -2.26
CA GLY A 338 -10.15 -14.15 -2.12
C GLY A 338 -10.40 -14.83 -0.80
N GLU A 339 -11.37 -15.77 -0.80
CA GLU A 339 -11.80 -16.55 0.37
C GLU A 339 -12.31 -17.91 -0.12
N ALA A 340 -12.02 -18.99 0.61
CA ALA A 340 -12.51 -20.33 0.27
C ALA A 340 -12.97 -21.06 1.53
N ASP A 341 -14.09 -21.76 1.42
CA ASP A 341 -14.67 -22.55 2.51
C ASP A 341 -14.22 -24.01 2.41
N VAL A 342 -13.79 -24.55 3.53
CA VAL A 342 -13.46 -25.95 3.72
C VAL A 342 -14.67 -26.63 4.35
N THR A 343 -15.24 -27.60 3.64
CA THR A 343 -16.45 -28.30 4.08
C THR A 343 -16.28 -29.80 3.99
N LYS A 344 -16.92 -30.52 4.90
CA LYS A 344 -16.96 -32.00 4.92
C LYS A 344 -18.39 -32.48 4.96
N ILE A 345 -18.64 -33.63 4.31
CA ILE A 345 -19.94 -34.31 4.40
C ILE A 345 -19.87 -35.25 5.63
N ASP A 346 -20.81 -35.03 6.57
CA ASP A 346 -21.03 -35.92 7.72
C ASP A 346 -22.48 -36.39 7.72
N GLY A 347 -22.69 -37.65 7.45
CA GLY A 347 -24.04 -38.18 7.19
C GLY A 347 -24.70 -37.47 6.01
N ASP A 348 -25.87 -36.91 6.27
CA ASP A 348 -26.63 -36.09 5.29
C ASP A 348 -26.34 -34.59 5.37
N SER A 349 -25.45 -34.17 6.30
CA SER A 349 -25.16 -32.76 6.57
C SER A 349 -23.82 -32.31 5.97
N LYS A 350 -23.78 -31.05 5.54
CA LYS A 350 -22.56 -30.41 5.08
C LYS A 350 -22.04 -29.49 6.16
N VAL A 351 -20.93 -29.86 6.81
CA VAL A 351 -20.30 -29.14 7.91
C VAL A 351 -19.25 -28.20 7.37
N LEU A 352 -19.27 -26.92 7.79
CA LEU A 352 -18.21 -25.95 7.54
C LEU A 352 -17.10 -26.14 8.56
N LEU A 353 -15.90 -26.55 8.11
CA LEU A 353 -14.75 -26.77 8.98
C LEU A 353 -13.92 -25.51 9.18
N ALA A 354 -13.71 -24.73 8.11
CA ALA A 354 -12.91 -23.52 8.15
C ALA A 354 -13.18 -22.60 6.95
N SER A 355 -12.86 -21.30 7.10
CA SER A 355 -12.78 -20.37 5.99
C SER A 355 -11.33 -19.92 5.80
N LEU A 356 -10.76 -20.26 4.65
CA LEU A 356 -9.38 -19.96 4.26
C LEU A 356 -9.25 -18.49 3.80
N LYS A 357 -8.13 -17.87 4.18
CA LYS A 357 -7.78 -16.48 3.89
C LYS A 357 -6.47 -16.38 3.09
N PRO A 358 -6.17 -15.22 2.47
CA PRO A 358 -4.91 -15.03 1.77
C PRO A 358 -3.69 -15.35 2.66
N GLY A 359 -2.80 -16.19 2.14
CA GLY A 359 -1.66 -16.75 2.85
C GLY A 359 -1.85 -18.18 3.36
N ASP A 360 -3.08 -18.68 3.45
CA ASP A 360 -3.34 -20.03 3.91
C ASP A 360 -2.94 -21.08 2.87
N VAL A 361 -2.26 -22.11 3.38
CA VAL A 361 -1.83 -23.30 2.62
C VAL A 361 -2.90 -24.38 2.79
N PHE A 362 -3.24 -25.11 1.74
CA PHE A 362 -4.23 -26.20 1.81
C PHE A 362 -3.96 -27.31 0.78
N GLY A 363 -4.59 -28.48 0.98
CA GLY A 363 -4.36 -29.68 0.19
C GLY A 363 -3.13 -30.49 0.64
N GLU A 364 -2.52 -30.13 1.76
CA GLU A 364 -1.33 -30.73 2.37
C GLU A 364 -1.58 -32.14 2.90
N ILE A 365 -2.74 -32.38 3.54
CA ILE A 365 -3.06 -33.63 4.24
C ILE A 365 -2.96 -34.82 3.27
N SER A 366 -3.63 -34.73 2.15
CA SER A 366 -3.64 -35.78 1.12
C SER A 366 -2.28 -36.01 0.46
N LEU A 367 -1.36 -35.04 0.53
CA LEU A 367 0.00 -35.17 0.01
C LEU A 367 0.94 -35.86 0.99
N LEU A 368 0.78 -35.61 2.30
CA LEU A 368 1.60 -36.17 3.36
C LEU A 368 1.22 -37.59 3.68
N GLU A 369 -0.09 -37.88 3.73
CA GLU A 369 -0.62 -39.22 4.09
C GLU A 369 -0.79 -40.14 2.88
N ASP A 370 -0.52 -39.64 1.66
CA ASP A 370 -0.81 -40.34 0.40
C ASP A 370 -2.25 -40.88 0.33
N SER A 371 -3.19 -40.04 0.82
CA SER A 371 -4.61 -40.36 0.97
C SER A 371 -5.46 -39.48 0.06
N PRO A 372 -6.72 -39.85 -0.20
CA PRO A 372 -7.69 -38.94 -0.84
C PRO A 372 -7.92 -37.68 0.00
N ALA A 373 -8.41 -36.61 -0.65
CA ALA A 373 -8.75 -35.34 0.01
C ALA A 373 -9.80 -35.58 1.12
N THR A 374 -9.52 -35.06 2.30
CA THR A 374 -10.35 -35.26 3.51
C THR A 374 -11.52 -34.32 3.62
N ALA A 375 -11.56 -33.29 2.78
CA ALA A 375 -12.61 -32.25 2.74
C ALA A 375 -12.69 -31.60 1.37
N THR A 376 -13.82 -30.93 1.10
CA THR A 376 -14.05 -30.13 -0.11
C THR A 376 -13.65 -28.66 0.17
N VAL A 377 -12.86 -28.07 -0.74
CA VAL A 377 -12.52 -26.64 -0.69
C VAL A 377 -13.21 -25.94 -1.84
N THR A 378 -14.07 -24.97 -1.54
CA THR A 378 -14.88 -24.23 -2.50
C THR A 378 -14.58 -22.74 -2.39
N ALA A 379 -14.36 -22.04 -3.49
CA ALA A 379 -14.19 -20.60 -3.49
C ALA A 379 -15.46 -19.91 -3.02
N ALA A 380 -15.45 -19.23 -1.87
CA ALA A 380 -16.56 -18.46 -1.34
C ALA A 380 -16.74 -17.14 -2.12
N ARG A 381 -15.65 -16.61 -2.67
CA ARG A 381 -15.58 -15.41 -3.51
C ARG A 381 -14.66 -15.63 -4.70
N ALA A 382 -14.63 -14.67 -5.63
CA ALA A 382 -13.60 -14.66 -6.68
C ALA A 382 -12.23 -14.73 -6.03
N SER A 383 -11.46 -15.76 -6.36
CA SER A 383 -10.22 -16.12 -5.67
C SER A 383 -9.11 -16.37 -6.68
N THR A 384 -7.87 -16.11 -6.27
CA THR A 384 -6.67 -16.55 -6.98
C THR A 384 -5.91 -17.52 -6.10
N VAL A 385 -5.63 -18.72 -6.61
CA VAL A 385 -4.87 -19.75 -5.90
C VAL A 385 -3.55 -20.03 -6.61
N LEU A 386 -2.51 -20.26 -5.84
CA LEU A 386 -1.24 -20.79 -6.32
C LEU A 386 -1.24 -22.31 -6.15
N PHE A 387 -0.91 -23.02 -7.19
CA PHE A 387 -0.87 -24.48 -7.23
C PHE A 387 0.56 -24.99 -7.43
N LEU A 388 1.00 -25.89 -6.58
CA LEU A 388 2.27 -26.59 -6.68
C LEU A 388 2.00 -28.10 -6.87
N ALA A 389 2.41 -28.64 -8.01
CA ALA A 389 2.17 -30.05 -8.33
C ALA A 389 2.79 -31.01 -7.30
N ARG A 390 2.16 -32.17 -7.07
CA ARG A 390 2.57 -33.21 -6.09
C ARG A 390 4.06 -33.57 -6.18
N ASP A 391 4.56 -33.81 -7.40
CA ASP A 391 5.95 -34.22 -7.62
C ASP A 391 6.96 -33.13 -7.25
N VAL A 392 6.58 -31.85 -7.43
CA VAL A 392 7.39 -30.70 -7.02
C VAL A 392 7.35 -30.53 -5.52
N PHE A 393 6.17 -30.71 -4.90
CA PHE A 393 6.00 -30.66 -3.44
C PHE A 393 6.81 -31.77 -2.75
N SER A 394 6.77 -33.03 -3.24
CA SER A 394 7.54 -34.13 -2.67
C SER A 394 9.03 -33.82 -2.65
N ARG A 395 9.59 -33.32 -3.76
CA ARG A 395 11.00 -32.91 -3.80
C ARG A 395 11.31 -31.72 -2.87
N LEU A 396 10.33 -30.82 -2.66
CA LEU A 396 10.50 -29.69 -1.76
C LEU A 396 10.64 -30.14 -0.30
N VAL A 397 9.75 -31.00 0.17
CA VAL A 397 9.77 -31.48 1.57
C VAL A 397 10.93 -32.43 1.84
N GLU A 398 11.44 -33.14 0.83
CA GLU A 398 12.69 -33.89 0.92
C GLU A 398 13.92 -33.01 1.07
N ALA A 399 13.95 -31.88 0.33
CA ALA A 399 15.08 -30.95 0.34
C ALA A 399 15.09 -30.01 1.57
N PHE A 400 13.92 -29.76 2.17
CA PHE A 400 13.74 -28.81 3.27
C PHE A 400 12.92 -29.43 4.41
N PRO A 401 13.57 -30.07 5.39
CA PRO A 401 12.91 -30.72 6.54
C PRO A 401 11.99 -29.76 7.33
N ASP A 402 12.39 -28.49 7.51
CA ASP A 402 11.60 -27.49 8.23
C ASP A 402 10.26 -27.19 7.54
N ILE A 403 10.24 -27.24 6.20
CA ILE A 403 8.97 -27.12 5.45
C ILE A 403 8.09 -28.32 5.68
N ARG A 404 8.69 -29.52 5.69
CA ARG A 404 7.97 -30.77 5.97
C ARG A 404 7.34 -30.70 7.36
N GLU A 405 8.12 -30.31 8.36
CA GLU A 405 7.64 -30.18 9.75
C GLU A 405 6.48 -29.19 9.84
N TYR A 406 6.62 -28.02 9.27
CA TYR A 406 5.54 -27.00 9.23
C TYR A 406 4.25 -27.56 8.60
N VAL A 407 4.37 -28.21 7.44
CA VAL A 407 3.19 -28.72 6.72
C VAL A 407 2.55 -29.89 7.46
N SER A 408 3.37 -30.77 8.14
CA SER A 408 2.87 -31.85 8.97
C SER A 408 2.10 -31.34 10.19
N GLN A 409 2.65 -30.36 10.91
CA GLN A 409 1.97 -29.74 12.05
C GLN A 409 0.64 -29.12 11.63
N LEU A 410 0.62 -28.38 10.50
CA LEU A 410 -0.60 -27.79 9.96
C LEU A 410 -1.66 -28.84 9.63
N GLY A 411 -1.26 -29.98 9.06
CA GLY A 411 -2.16 -31.09 8.76
C GLY A 411 -2.73 -31.73 10.00
N GLU A 412 -1.88 -32.01 11.02
CA GLU A 412 -2.29 -32.58 12.30
C GLU A 412 -3.28 -31.68 13.06
N GLU A 413 -3.00 -30.39 13.16
CA GLU A 413 -3.90 -29.39 13.77
C GLU A 413 -5.28 -29.41 13.09
N ARG A 414 -5.34 -29.41 11.77
CA ARG A 414 -6.60 -29.42 11.02
C ARG A 414 -7.39 -30.71 11.16
N LEU A 415 -6.70 -31.85 11.20
CA LEU A 415 -7.36 -33.14 11.44
C LEU A 415 -7.96 -33.20 12.85
N MET A 416 -7.24 -32.65 13.84
CA MET A 416 -7.74 -32.55 15.20
C MET A 416 -8.95 -31.64 15.32
N ASP A 417 -8.87 -30.43 14.75
CA ASP A 417 -9.98 -29.47 14.71
C ASP A 417 -11.21 -30.06 14.01
N THR A 418 -11.00 -30.74 12.86
CA THR A 418 -12.08 -31.43 12.15
C THR A 418 -12.78 -32.48 13.03
N ARG A 419 -12.02 -33.28 13.78
CA ARG A 419 -12.57 -34.29 14.68
C ARG A 419 -13.40 -33.67 15.79
N LEU A 420 -12.86 -32.62 16.44
CA LEU A 420 -13.57 -31.90 17.51
C LEU A 420 -14.88 -31.28 17.02
N LEU A 421 -14.88 -30.69 15.81
CA LEU A 421 -16.10 -30.08 15.24
C LEU A 421 -17.18 -31.13 14.90
N LEU A 422 -16.78 -32.31 14.40
CA LEU A 422 -17.71 -33.40 14.10
C LEU A 422 -18.28 -34.04 15.37
N GLU A 423 -17.45 -34.21 16.43
CA GLU A 423 -17.89 -34.72 17.73
C GLU A 423 -18.86 -33.78 18.41
N ALA A 424 -18.58 -32.44 18.39
CA ALA A 424 -19.47 -31.41 18.95
C ALA A 424 -20.84 -31.34 18.23
N GLY A 425 -20.86 -31.52 16.90
CA GLY A 425 -22.10 -31.55 16.12
C GLY A 425 -22.96 -32.80 16.40
N ALA A 426 -22.33 -33.95 16.74
CA ALA A 426 -23.04 -35.14 17.10
C ALA A 426 -23.77 -35.04 18.48
N ASP A 427 -23.19 -34.27 19.43
CA ASP A 427 -23.78 -34.05 20.74
C ASP A 427 -25.01 -33.09 20.68
N GLU A 428 -25.12 -32.21 19.67
CA GLU A 428 -26.29 -31.35 19.47
C GLU A 428 -27.51 -32.07 18.83
N GLU A 429 -27.30 -33.16 18.10
CA GLU A 429 -28.39 -33.96 17.52
C GLU A 429 -29.04 -34.94 18.49
N GLU A 430 -28.39 -35.25 19.63
CA GLU A 430 -28.91 -36.17 20.65
C GLU A 430 -29.81 -35.53 21.74
N ILE A 431 -30.10 -34.23 21.68
CA ILE A 431 -31.10 -33.60 22.54
C ILE A 431 -32.49 -33.90 21.96
N ASP A 432 -33.00 -35.08 22.27
CA ASP A 432 -34.38 -35.46 21.99
C ASP A 432 -35.38 -34.53 22.75
N LEU A 433 -36.10 -33.72 21.97
CA LEU A 433 -37.14 -32.83 22.48
C LEU A 433 -38.29 -33.52 23.21
N SER A 434 -38.26 -34.85 23.35
CA SER A 434 -39.26 -35.66 24.10
C SER A 434 -39.13 -35.53 25.62
N ASP A 435 -37.99 -35.09 26.16
CA ASP A 435 -37.76 -34.97 27.63
C ASP A 435 -38.10 -33.59 28.21
N ILE A 436 -38.63 -32.65 27.41
CA ILE A 436 -38.99 -31.29 27.87
C ILE A 436 -40.52 -31.13 28.07
N LEU A 437 -41.31 -32.19 27.91
CA LEU A 437 -42.76 -32.15 28.19
C LEU A 437 -43.12 -33.05 29.35
N VAL A 438 -42.87 -32.59 30.59
CA VAL A 438 -43.61 -32.99 31.79
C VAL A 438 -44.02 -31.73 32.56
#